data_35a6fa3b3d08ad715718c31fc76814be
#
_entry.id   35a6fa3b3d08ad715718c31fc76814be
#
_cell.length_a   1.000
_cell.length_b   1.000
_cell.length_c   1.000
_cell.angle_alpha   90.00
_cell.angle_beta   90.00
_cell.angle_gamma   90.00
#
_symmetry.space_group_name_H-M   'P 1'
#
loop_
_entity.id
_entity.type
_entity.pdbx_description
1 polymer ?
#
loop_
_entity_poly.entity_id
_entity_poly.type
_entity_poly.pdbx_seq_one_letter_code
_entity_poly.pdbx_strand_id
1 'polypeptide(L)'
;MAKVDYKQSGVDVEEGYRAVNKYKQHAERAAIPGMLTGLGSFNGMFEVPKGVKNPVMVSGTDGVGTKLDVAFKMKKYDTVGIDCVAMSVNDILCSGVQTLFFLDYIACGNLEADVAAELVKGVADGCVETGCALLGGETAEMPGFYDKGKYDLAGFGVGIGDKKQMITGKDIQAGDVLIGLSSTGVHSNGFSLVRKLVPDFDDKFILDGKDTGRTIGEVLLTPTRIYVKPVMEVLAKYRKAVHGMVHITGGGFYENIPRMYPKSENPKKQLVSVIKRDSWYIPPVFGELIKRGADVEKVYNTFLSLIHI
;
A
#
# COMPACT_ATOMS: atom_id res chain seq x y z
N MET A 1 37.32 29.86 13.51
CA MET A 1 36.00 29.33 13.12
C MET A 1 35.68 28.18 14.06
N ALA A 2 34.52 28.14 14.64
CA ALA A 2 34.06 26.98 15.42
C ALA A 2 33.98 25.77 14.49
N LYS A 3 34.50 24.62 14.90
CA LYS A 3 34.33 23.38 14.12
C LYS A 3 32.88 22.96 14.23
N VAL A 4 32.18 22.91 13.11
CA VAL A 4 30.79 22.45 13.02
C VAL A 4 30.86 20.92 12.79
N ASP A 5 30.18 20.14 13.62
CA ASP A 5 30.02 18.69 13.45
C ASP A 5 28.68 18.34 12.77
N TYR A 6 28.47 17.06 12.48
CA TYR A 6 27.30 16.57 11.78
C TYR A 6 26.01 16.76 12.59
N LYS A 7 26.10 16.65 13.92
CA LYS A 7 24.97 16.88 14.84
C LYS A 7 24.53 18.36 14.85
N GLN A 8 25.50 19.29 14.77
CA GLN A 8 25.22 20.71 14.67
C GLN A 8 24.60 21.10 13.33
N SER A 9 24.77 20.28 12.27
CA SER A 9 24.08 20.45 10.99
C SER A 9 22.69 19.81 10.94
N GLY A 10 22.23 19.23 12.05
CA GLY A 10 20.87 18.71 12.21
C GLY A 10 20.71 17.21 12.01
N VAL A 11 21.81 16.43 11.83
CA VAL A 11 21.79 14.97 11.67
C VAL A 11 22.36 14.28 12.90
N ASP A 12 21.58 13.44 13.57
CA ASP A 12 22.02 12.67 14.75
C ASP A 12 22.29 11.20 14.41
N VAL A 13 23.57 10.89 14.13
CA VAL A 13 24.03 9.53 13.78
C VAL A 13 23.73 8.50 14.87
N GLU A 14 23.81 8.88 16.14
CA GLU A 14 23.53 7.98 17.27
C GLU A 14 22.05 7.60 17.30
N GLU A 15 21.16 8.55 17.00
CA GLU A 15 19.72 8.28 16.86
C GLU A 15 19.44 7.33 15.70
N GLY A 16 20.20 7.44 14.60
CA GLY A 16 20.17 6.50 13.48
C GLY A 16 20.52 5.07 13.91
N TYR A 17 21.61 4.89 14.65
CA TYR A 17 21.99 3.56 15.19
C TYR A 17 20.94 3.02 16.17
N ARG A 18 20.36 3.88 16.99
CA ARG A 18 19.26 3.51 17.92
C ARG A 18 18.03 3.05 17.14
N ALA A 19 17.66 3.73 16.08
CA ALA A 19 16.55 3.35 15.20
C ALA A 19 16.77 1.96 14.59
N VAL A 20 17.94 1.73 13.95
CA VAL A 20 18.28 0.44 13.35
C VAL A 20 18.20 -0.69 14.38
N ASN A 21 18.73 -0.50 15.59
CA ASN A 21 18.67 -1.52 16.64
C ASN A 21 17.23 -1.84 17.07
N LYS A 22 16.33 -0.85 17.07
CA LYS A 22 14.93 -1.04 17.44
C LYS A 22 14.14 -1.80 16.38
N TYR A 23 14.30 -1.48 15.10
CA TYR A 23 13.48 -2.10 14.06
C TYR A 23 14.05 -3.37 13.46
N LYS A 24 15.32 -3.72 13.75
CA LYS A 24 15.94 -4.94 13.25
C LYS A 24 15.13 -6.21 13.56
N GLN A 25 14.67 -6.36 14.80
CA GLN A 25 13.84 -7.49 15.21
C GLN A 25 12.48 -7.55 14.47
N HIS A 26 11.93 -6.40 14.07
CA HIS A 26 10.69 -6.36 13.30
C HIS A 26 10.92 -6.88 11.88
N ALA A 27 11.99 -6.45 11.23
CA ALA A 27 12.36 -6.92 9.91
C ALA A 27 12.69 -8.42 9.88
N GLU A 28 13.35 -8.95 10.91
CA GLU A 28 13.66 -10.38 11.05
C GLU A 28 12.40 -11.26 11.04
N ARG A 29 11.25 -10.77 11.54
CA ARG A 29 9.96 -11.51 11.48
C ARG A 29 9.46 -11.73 10.05
N ALA A 30 9.85 -10.87 9.12
CA ALA A 30 9.50 -10.97 7.71
C ALA A 30 10.54 -11.75 6.89
N ALA A 31 11.46 -12.47 7.53
CA ALA A 31 12.40 -13.33 6.82
C ALA A 31 11.68 -14.56 6.25
N ILE A 32 11.96 -14.87 4.99
CA ILE A 32 11.43 -16.05 4.30
C ILE A 32 12.56 -16.82 3.60
N PRO A 33 12.34 -18.11 3.24
CA PRO A 33 13.30 -18.87 2.44
C PRO A 33 13.66 -18.14 1.14
N GLY A 34 14.95 -18.09 0.81
CA GLY A 34 15.50 -17.35 -0.33
C GLY A 34 16.13 -16.01 0.06
N MET A 35 15.86 -15.47 1.23
CA MET A 35 16.58 -14.31 1.77
C MET A 35 18.00 -14.71 2.19
N LEU A 36 19.01 -14.11 1.58
CA LEU A 36 20.42 -14.43 1.81
C LEU A 36 21.14 -13.39 2.68
N THR A 37 20.59 -12.18 2.77
CA THR A 37 21.10 -11.08 3.61
C THR A 37 20.01 -10.53 4.48
N GLY A 38 20.36 -9.96 5.63
CA GLY A 38 19.46 -9.22 6.52
C GLY A 38 19.83 -7.74 6.58
N LEU A 39 19.14 -7.01 7.44
CA LEU A 39 19.42 -5.60 7.72
C LEU A 39 20.85 -5.41 8.21
N GLY A 40 21.50 -4.35 7.71
CA GLY A 40 22.89 -4.00 8.03
C GLY A 40 23.90 -4.43 6.97
N SER A 41 23.49 -5.13 5.93
CA SER A 41 24.28 -5.38 4.73
C SER A 41 24.20 -4.19 3.77
N PHE A 42 25.21 -4.00 2.90
CA PHE A 42 25.18 -2.94 1.86
C PHE A 42 24.07 -3.12 0.83
N ASN A 43 23.56 -4.33 0.67
CA ASN A 43 22.52 -4.67 -0.29
C ASN A 43 21.66 -5.81 0.22
N GLY A 44 20.48 -5.96 -0.38
CA GLY A 44 19.63 -7.12 -0.19
C GLY A 44 19.90 -8.18 -1.26
N MET A 45 20.13 -9.43 -0.84
CA MET A 45 20.27 -10.56 -1.75
C MET A 45 19.14 -11.56 -1.53
N PHE A 46 18.50 -11.95 -2.62
CA PHE A 46 17.41 -12.93 -2.61
C PHE A 46 17.65 -13.99 -3.70
N GLU A 47 17.57 -15.26 -3.31
CA GLU A 47 17.73 -16.36 -4.26
C GLU A 47 16.54 -16.43 -5.22
N VAL A 48 16.82 -16.57 -6.52
CA VAL A 48 15.75 -16.76 -7.51
C VAL A 48 15.05 -18.09 -7.27
N PRO A 49 13.73 -18.13 -7.05
CA PRO A 49 13.01 -19.37 -6.79
C PRO A 49 13.18 -20.40 -7.91
N LYS A 50 13.47 -21.64 -7.52
CA LYS A 50 13.57 -22.76 -8.47
C LYS A 50 12.19 -23.11 -9.03
N GLY A 51 12.15 -23.57 -10.28
CA GLY A 51 10.91 -24.07 -10.92
C GLY A 51 10.14 -23.05 -11.76
N VAL A 52 10.52 -21.77 -11.77
CA VAL A 52 9.98 -20.77 -12.70
C VAL A 52 10.65 -20.95 -14.06
N LYS A 53 9.93 -21.50 -15.05
CA LYS A 53 10.54 -21.92 -16.35
C LYS A 53 10.92 -20.74 -17.24
N ASN A 54 10.09 -19.70 -17.28
CA ASN A 54 10.34 -18.49 -18.07
C ASN A 54 10.21 -17.27 -17.16
N PRO A 55 11.20 -16.98 -16.32
CA PRO A 55 11.06 -15.99 -15.27
C PRO A 55 10.88 -14.58 -15.82
N VAL A 56 9.92 -13.87 -15.27
CA VAL A 56 9.69 -12.44 -15.47
C VAL A 56 9.63 -11.78 -14.10
N MET A 57 10.40 -10.75 -13.90
CA MET A 57 10.33 -9.93 -12.70
C MET A 57 9.25 -8.88 -12.85
N VAL A 58 8.47 -8.69 -11.79
CA VAL A 58 7.42 -7.67 -11.68
C VAL A 58 7.74 -6.81 -10.48
N SER A 59 7.69 -5.51 -10.65
CA SER A 59 7.95 -4.57 -9.57
C SER A 59 6.87 -3.52 -9.46
N GLY A 60 6.64 -3.03 -8.25
CA GLY A 60 5.78 -1.92 -7.94
C GLY A 60 6.44 -1.04 -6.90
N THR A 61 6.23 0.27 -7.01
CA THR A 61 6.66 1.25 -6.02
C THR A 61 5.53 2.23 -5.77
N ASP A 62 5.33 2.57 -4.51
CA ASP A 62 4.33 3.57 -4.10
C ASP A 62 4.72 4.18 -2.76
N GLY A 63 4.15 5.35 -2.46
CA GLY A 63 4.27 6.03 -1.19
C GLY A 63 2.95 6.02 -0.43
N VAL A 64 3.01 6.17 0.89
CA VAL A 64 1.81 6.29 1.74
C VAL A 64 1.06 7.59 1.45
N GLY A 65 1.78 8.65 1.10
CA GLY A 65 1.21 9.95 0.79
C GLY A 65 0.63 10.64 2.03
N THR A 66 -0.39 11.46 1.81
CA THR A 66 -0.89 12.40 2.84
C THR A 66 -1.69 11.74 3.99
N LYS A 67 -1.90 10.44 3.98
CA LYS A 67 -2.37 9.66 5.15
C LYS A 67 -1.38 9.75 6.31
N LEU A 68 -0.08 9.88 6.02
CA LEU A 68 0.95 10.12 7.03
C LEU A 68 0.62 11.28 7.97
N ASP A 69 0.05 12.38 7.44
CA ASP A 69 -0.31 13.53 8.28
C ASP A 69 -1.37 13.17 9.36
N VAL A 70 -2.30 12.26 9.03
CA VAL A 70 -3.26 11.72 9.99
C VAL A 70 -2.54 10.87 11.03
N ALA A 71 -1.64 9.97 10.61
CA ALA A 71 -0.86 9.13 11.51
C ALA A 71 -0.05 9.96 12.51
N PHE A 72 0.58 11.05 12.05
CA PHE A 72 1.37 11.94 12.92
C PHE A 72 0.50 12.73 13.91
N LYS A 73 -0.66 13.23 13.47
CA LYS A 73 -1.60 13.92 14.36
C LYS A 73 -2.17 12.99 15.43
N MET A 74 -2.49 11.75 15.05
CA MET A 74 -3.00 10.72 15.95
C MET A 74 -1.90 10.02 16.76
N LYS A 75 -0.61 10.30 16.52
CA LYS A 75 0.54 9.60 17.10
C LYS A 75 0.44 8.08 16.99
N LYS A 76 -0.01 7.59 15.84
CA LYS A 76 -0.19 6.17 15.52
C LYS A 76 0.49 5.85 14.20
N TYR A 77 1.66 5.24 14.26
CA TYR A 77 2.58 5.15 13.12
C TYR A 77 2.65 3.75 12.50
N ASP A 78 2.31 2.70 13.24
CA ASP A 78 2.45 1.31 12.80
C ASP A 78 1.49 0.91 11.66
N THR A 79 0.32 1.56 11.56
CA THR A 79 -0.68 1.22 10.54
C THR A 79 -0.25 1.64 9.13
N VAL A 80 0.41 2.78 8.99
CA VAL A 80 0.80 3.34 7.68
C VAL A 80 1.96 2.57 7.03
N GLY A 81 2.74 1.82 7.81
CA GLY A 81 3.72 0.88 7.26
C GLY A 81 3.05 -0.26 6.49
N ILE A 82 1.91 -0.75 6.97
CA ILE A 82 1.09 -1.75 6.25
C ILE A 82 0.55 -1.15 4.94
N ASP A 83 0.09 0.11 4.96
CA ASP A 83 -0.35 0.83 3.76
C ASP A 83 0.77 0.89 2.70
N CYS A 84 2.00 1.21 3.11
CA CYS A 84 3.16 1.28 2.24
C CYS A 84 3.39 -0.02 1.47
N VAL A 85 3.33 -1.15 2.19
CA VAL A 85 3.48 -2.48 1.58
C VAL A 85 2.29 -2.79 0.67
N ALA A 86 1.07 -2.60 1.18
CA ALA A 86 -0.16 -2.96 0.48
C ALA A 86 -0.29 -2.29 -0.89
N MET A 87 0.03 -1.00 -0.99
CA MET A 87 -0.07 -0.24 -2.24
C MET A 87 0.79 -0.87 -3.34
N SER A 88 2.04 -1.23 -3.02
CA SER A 88 2.97 -1.82 -3.99
C SER A 88 2.67 -3.30 -4.29
N VAL A 89 2.38 -4.12 -3.26
CA VAL A 89 2.20 -5.57 -3.47
C VAL A 89 0.86 -5.92 -4.13
N ASN A 90 -0.17 -5.11 -3.93
CA ASN A 90 -1.45 -5.27 -4.62
C ASN A 90 -1.32 -4.95 -6.13
N ASP A 91 -0.46 -4.01 -6.51
CA ASP A 91 -0.17 -3.74 -7.92
C ASP A 91 0.58 -4.91 -8.58
N ILE A 92 1.59 -5.45 -7.90
CA ILE A 92 2.32 -6.66 -8.36
C ILE A 92 1.35 -7.83 -8.54
N LEU A 93 0.43 -8.00 -7.58
CA LEU A 93 -0.58 -9.05 -7.59
C LEU A 93 -1.46 -9.02 -8.84
N CYS A 94 -1.76 -7.82 -9.37
CA CYS A 94 -2.57 -7.66 -10.60
C CYS A 94 -1.98 -8.38 -11.82
N SER A 95 -0.68 -8.65 -11.81
CA SER A 95 -0.01 -9.49 -12.81
C SER A 95 -0.10 -11.00 -12.53
N GLY A 96 -0.76 -11.41 -11.45
CA GLY A 96 -0.87 -12.81 -11.02
C GLY A 96 0.39 -13.36 -10.37
N VAL A 97 1.19 -12.51 -9.75
CA VAL A 97 2.53 -12.82 -9.24
C VAL A 97 2.60 -12.62 -7.73
N GLN A 98 3.29 -13.53 -7.05
CA GLN A 98 3.66 -13.40 -5.64
C GLN A 98 4.86 -12.45 -5.50
N THR A 99 4.77 -11.49 -4.58
CA THR A 99 5.92 -10.67 -4.19
C THR A 99 6.95 -11.53 -3.43
N LEU A 100 8.22 -11.39 -3.78
CA LEU A 100 9.34 -12.07 -3.13
C LEU A 100 9.90 -11.25 -1.97
N PHE A 101 10.18 -9.98 -2.23
CA PHE A 101 10.76 -9.09 -1.24
C PHE A 101 10.29 -7.65 -1.43
N PHE A 102 10.48 -6.89 -0.38
CA PHE A 102 10.12 -5.49 -0.26
C PHE A 102 11.32 -4.70 0.30
N LEU A 103 11.45 -3.46 -0.12
CA LEU A 103 12.36 -2.45 0.40
C LEU A 103 11.56 -1.21 0.75
N ASP A 104 11.89 -0.54 1.84
CA ASP A 104 11.29 0.73 2.22
C ASP A 104 12.28 1.90 2.14
N TYR A 105 11.75 3.09 2.05
CA TYR A 105 12.48 4.34 2.14
C TYR A 105 11.75 5.27 3.10
N ILE A 106 12.43 5.66 4.19
CA ILE A 106 11.95 6.61 5.17
C ILE A 106 12.79 7.88 5.03
N ALA A 107 12.15 9.03 4.80
CA ALA A 107 12.79 10.34 4.83
C ALA A 107 12.14 11.22 5.89
N CYS A 108 12.92 11.99 6.63
CA CYS A 108 12.39 12.84 7.70
C CYS A 108 13.21 14.12 7.90
N GLY A 109 12.58 15.13 8.54
CA GLY A 109 13.26 16.36 8.90
C GLY A 109 14.17 16.22 10.12
N ASN A 110 13.78 15.37 11.06
CA ASN A 110 14.59 14.89 12.18
C ASN A 110 14.17 13.45 12.49
N LEU A 111 15.13 12.60 12.76
CA LEU A 111 14.87 11.21 13.09
C LEU A 111 14.50 11.06 14.57
N GLU A 112 13.42 10.36 14.84
CA GLU A 112 13.01 9.85 16.14
C GLU A 112 12.97 8.33 16.07
N ALA A 113 13.88 7.65 16.74
CA ALA A 113 14.07 6.20 16.63
C ALA A 113 12.81 5.40 16.98
N ASP A 114 11.98 5.90 17.92
CA ASP A 114 10.73 5.23 18.29
C ASP A 114 9.70 5.32 17.16
N VAL A 115 9.57 6.48 16.51
CA VAL A 115 8.68 6.68 15.35
C VAL A 115 9.12 5.81 14.18
N ALA A 116 10.41 5.83 13.85
CA ALA A 116 10.96 5.01 12.78
C ALA A 116 10.73 3.51 13.04
N ALA A 117 10.90 3.07 14.30
CA ALA A 117 10.67 1.67 14.67
C ALA A 117 9.21 1.25 14.50
N GLU A 118 8.23 2.11 14.82
CA GLU A 118 6.82 1.83 14.59
C GLU A 118 6.48 1.80 13.08
N LEU A 119 7.04 2.72 12.28
CA LEU A 119 6.87 2.71 10.83
C LEU A 119 7.37 1.39 10.22
N VAL A 120 8.62 1.00 10.56
CA VAL A 120 9.21 -0.25 10.05
C VAL A 120 8.49 -1.48 10.62
N LYS A 121 7.97 -1.42 11.86
CA LYS A 121 7.10 -2.48 12.41
C LYS A 121 5.89 -2.70 11.49
N GLY A 122 5.21 -1.63 11.09
CA GLY A 122 4.07 -1.70 10.17
C GLY A 122 4.47 -2.25 8.80
N VAL A 123 5.62 -1.86 8.26
CA VAL A 123 6.17 -2.43 7.00
C VAL A 123 6.42 -3.93 7.16
N ALA A 124 7.05 -4.34 8.26
CA ALA A 124 7.29 -5.76 8.54
C ALA A 124 5.98 -6.55 8.69
N ASP A 125 4.97 -6.00 9.38
CA ASP A 125 3.65 -6.61 9.52
C ASP A 125 2.99 -6.82 8.14
N GLY A 126 3.06 -5.81 7.25
CA GLY A 126 2.58 -5.91 5.88
C GLY A 126 3.33 -6.97 5.05
N CYS A 127 4.66 -7.06 5.20
CA CYS A 127 5.46 -8.09 4.54
C CYS A 127 5.09 -9.50 5.02
N VAL A 128 4.90 -9.70 6.34
CA VAL A 128 4.44 -10.98 6.92
C VAL A 128 3.06 -11.35 6.40
N GLU A 129 2.12 -10.40 6.35
CA GLU A 129 0.79 -10.61 5.79
C GLU A 129 0.85 -10.97 4.31
N THR A 130 1.70 -10.31 3.53
CA THR A 130 1.95 -10.61 2.12
C THR A 130 2.61 -11.98 1.93
N GLY A 131 3.49 -12.38 2.84
CA GLY A 131 4.38 -13.53 2.70
C GLY A 131 5.61 -13.23 1.86
N CYS A 132 6.14 -12.01 1.94
CA CYS A 132 7.38 -11.56 1.30
C CYS A 132 8.44 -11.15 2.34
N ALA A 133 9.70 -11.12 1.95
CA ALA A 133 10.78 -10.66 2.82
C ALA A 133 10.80 -9.12 2.91
N LEU A 134 11.02 -8.56 4.10
CA LEU A 134 11.54 -7.20 4.22
C LEU A 134 13.08 -7.30 4.11
N LEU A 135 13.58 -7.07 2.89
CA LEU A 135 14.96 -7.38 2.53
C LEU A 135 15.95 -6.28 2.93
N GLY A 136 15.48 -5.06 3.09
CA GLY A 136 16.26 -3.89 3.46
C GLY A 136 15.45 -2.61 3.30
N GLY A 137 16.12 -1.49 3.41
CA GLY A 137 15.54 -0.18 3.25
C GLY A 137 16.58 0.93 3.46
N GLU A 138 16.12 2.18 3.48
CA GLU A 138 16.93 3.35 3.74
C GLU A 138 16.19 4.30 4.69
N THR A 139 16.91 4.92 5.61
CA THR A 139 16.38 5.97 6.48
C THR A 139 17.25 7.22 6.34
N ALA A 140 16.69 8.27 5.76
CA ALA A 140 17.37 9.53 5.47
C ALA A 140 16.87 10.67 6.37
N GLU A 141 17.75 11.20 7.20
CA GLU A 141 17.50 12.44 7.92
C GLU A 141 17.91 13.63 7.05
N MET A 142 16.94 14.48 6.71
CA MET A 142 17.07 15.56 5.74
C MET A 142 16.59 16.89 6.34
N PRO A 143 17.36 17.46 7.29
CA PRO A 143 17.00 18.72 7.94
C PRO A 143 16.96 19.88 6.94
N GLY A 144 15.90 20.69 7.00
CA GLY A 144 15.68 21.79 6.08
C GLY A 144 15.03 21.41 4.75
N PHE A 145 14.97 20.13 4.39
CA PHE A 145 14.17 19.62 3.27
C PHE A 145 12.77 19.20 3.74
N TYR A 146 12.71 18.44 4.81
CA TYR A 146 11.46 18.17 5.55
C TYR A 146 11.42 19.01 6.82
N ASP A 147 10.23 19.46 7.20
CA ASP A 147 10.01 20.10 8.50
C ASP A 147 10.24 19.11 9.64
N LYS A 148 10.63 19.62 10.79
CA LYS A 148 10.78 18.81 12.01
C LYS A 148 9.48 18.06 12.32
N GLY A 149 9.59 16.75 12.60
CA GLY A 149 8.46 15.85 12.86
C GLY A 149 7.67 15.47 11.63
N LYS A 150 8.14 15.80 10.41
CA LYS A 150 7.57 15.31 9.15
C LYS A 150 8.40 14.15 8.63
N TYR A 151 7.68 13.13 8.17
CA TYR A 151 8.24 11.93 7.57
C TYR A 151 7.56 11.67 6.23
N ASP A 152 8.31 11.05 5.33
CA ASP A 152 7.78 10.41 4.13
C ASP A 152 8.13 8.92 4.17
N LEU A 153 7.24 8.10 3.65
CA LEU A 153 7.39 6.65 3.64
C LEU A 153 6.95 6.11 2.28
N ALA A 154 7.88 5.49 1.60
CA ALA A 154 7.65 4.84 0.31
C ALA A 154 8.24 3.43 0.31
N GLY A 155 7.80 2.60 -0.62
CA GLY A 155 8.25 1.23 -0.73
C GLY A 155 8.40 0.76 -2.15
N PHE A 156 9.16 -0.32 -2.30
CA PHE A 156 9.45 -0.97 -3.56
C PHE A 156 9.37 -2.48 -3.39
N GLY A 157 8.42 -3.10 -4.07
CA GLY A 157 8.24 -4.54 -4.08
C GLY A 157 8.77 -5.17 -5.37
N VAL A 158 9.25 -6.41 -5.27
CA VAL A 158 9.67 -7.22 -6.41
C VAL A 158 9.09 -8.61 -6.28
N GLY A 159 8.43 -9.06 -7.34
CA GLY A 159 7.91 -10.41 -7.50
C GLY A 159 8.48 -11.12 -8.72
N ILE A 160 8.23 -12.40 -8.84
CA ILE A 160 8.64 -13.20 -10.00
C ILE A 160 7.49 -14.11 -10.44
N GLY A 161 7.30 -14.24 -11.73
CA GLY A 161 6.30 -15.15 -12.32
C GLY A 161 6.80 -15.82 -13.59
N ASP A 162 6.11 -16.88 -14.02
CA ASP A 162 6.35 -17.47 -15.33
C ASP A 162 5.65 -16.64 -16.41
N LYS A 163 6.38 -16.22 -17.44
CA LYS A 163 5.88 -15.40 -18.56
C LYS A 163 4.58 -15.95 -19.17
N LYS A 164 4.42 -17.28 -19.20
CA LYS A 164 3.23 -17.94 -19.76
C LYS A 164 2.02 -17.91 -18.83
N GLN A 165 2.23 -17.57 -17.54
CA GLN A 165 1.19 -17.52 -16.52
C GLN A 165 0.82 -16.10 -16.10
N MET A 166 1.44 -15.08 -16.72
CA MET A 166 1.14 -13.69 -16.44
C MET A 166 -0.31 -13.34 -16.80
N ILE A 167 -0.98 -12.64 -15.89
CA ILE A 167 -2.30 -12.07 -16.15
C ILE A 167 -2.10 -10.68 -16.75
N THR A 168 -2.57 -10.48 -17.97
CA THR A 168 -2.30 -9.26 -18.75
C THR A 168 -3.57 -8.62 -19.31
N GLY A 169 -4.73 -9.19 -19.01
CA GLY A 169 -6.02 -8.73 -19.52
C GLY A 169 -6.29 -9.13 -20.99
N LYS A 170 -5.34 -9.76 -21.69
CA LYS A 170 -5.49 -10.11 -23.13
C LYS A 170 -6.63 -11.09 -23.41
N ASP A 171 -7.00 -11.88 -22.41
CA ASP A 171 -8.02 -12.93 -22.54
C ASP A 171 -9.41 -12.42 -22.10
N ILE A 172 -9.54 -11.16 -21.67
CA ILE A 172 -10.83 -10.55 -21.29
C ILE A 172 -11.74 -10.43 -22.51
N GLN A 173 -12.98 -10.86 -22.35
CA GLN A 173 -13.97 -10.89 -23.40
C GLN A 173 -15.36 -10.46 -22.90
N ALA A 174 -16.26 -10.16 -23.84
CA ALA A 174 -17.65 -9.86 -23.51
C ALA A 174 -18.33 -11.09 -22.90
N GLY A 175 -19.00 -10.87 -21.77
CA GLY A 175 -19.62 -11.93 -20.96
C GLY A 175 -18.82 -12.33 -19.73
N ASP A 176 -17.58 -11.86 -19.60
CA ASP A 176 -16.82 -12.04 -18.36
C ASP A 176 -17.51 -11.31 -17.19
N VAL A 177 -17.34 -11.85 -15.99
CA VAL A 177 -17.95 -11.32 -14.76
C VAL A 177 -16.89 -10.60 -13.94
N LEU A 178 -17.24 -9.41 -13.46
CA LEU A 178 -16.40 -8.66 -12.51
C LEU A 178 -16.70 -9.09 -11.09
N ILE A 179 -15.67 -9.51 -10.35
CA ILE A 179 -15.75 -9.83 -8.92
C ILE A 179 -14.98 -8.77 -8.15
N GLY A 180 -15.68 -8.03 -7.27
CA GLY A 180 -15.07 -7.02 -6.41
C GLY A 180 -14.64 -7.59 -5.06
N LEU A 181 -13.40 -7.35 -4.65
CA LEU A 181 -12.91 -7.63 -3.30
C LEU A 181 -12.96 -6.36 -2.47
N SER A 182 -13.79 -6.35 -1.41
CA SER A 182 -14.07 -5.15 -0.61
C SER A 182 -12.83 -4.54 0.05
N SER A 183 -12.82 -3.20 0.14
CA SER A 183 -11.84 -2.45 0.96
C SER A 183 -12.14 -2.55 2.45
N THR A 184 -11.16 -2.16 3.27
CA THR A 184 -11.30 -1.98 4.72
C THR A 184 -11.71 -0.55 5.11
N GLY A 185 -11.78 0.34 4.14
CA GLY A 185 -12.07 1.77 4.31
C GLY A 185 -11.47 2.58 3.18
N VAL A 186 -10.98 3.77 3.49
CA VAL A 186 -10.41 4.72 2.52
C VAL A 186 -9.08 4.21 1.93
N HIS A 187 -8.42 3.27 2.60
CA HIS A 187 -7.08 2.79 2.29
C HIS A 187 -6.05 3.93 2.37
N SER A 188 -5.26 4.19 1.30
CA SER A 188 -4.26 5.25 1.26
C SER A 188 -4.54 6.32 0.20
N ASN A 189 -5.72 6.30 -0.44
CA ASN A 189 -6.05 7.24 -1.50
C ASN A 189 -6.98 8.36 -1.00
N GLY A 190 -6.88 9.56 -1.60
CA GLY A 190 -7.80 10.66 -1.35
C GLY A 190 -7.60 11.41 -0.03
N PHE A 191 -6.54 11.19 0.71
CA PHE A 191 -6.30 11.81 2.02
C PHE A 191 -6.11 13.33 1.97
N SER A 192 -5.73 13.91 0.85
CA SER A 192 -5.74 15.37 0.68
C SER A 192 -7.16 15.95 0.81
N LEU A 193 -8.19 15.23 0.31
CA LEU A 193 -9.60 15.60 0.50
C LEU A 193 -10.07 15.29 1.91
N VAL A 194 -9.76 14.11 2.44
CA VAL A 194 -10.09 13.70 3.83
C VAL A 194 -9.68 14.76 4.83
N ARG A 195 -8.44 15.25 4.75
CA ARG A 195 -7.91 16.28 5.67
C ARG A 195 -8.63 17.62 5.62
N LYS A 196 -9.32 17.93 4.50
CA LYS A 196 -10.17 19.12 4.39
C LYS A 196 -11.55 18.89 4.98
N LEU A 197 -12.08 17.65 4.88
CA LEU A 197 -13.41 17.30 5.36
C LEU A 197 -13.43 16.97 6.85
N VAL A 198 -12.29 16.55 7.39
CA VAL A 198 -12.14 16.17 8.80
C VAL A 198 -11.09 17.06 9.45
N PRO A 199 -11.49 18.23 9.96
CA PRO A 199 -10.55 19.17 10.62
C PRO A 199 -10.05 18.65 11.96
N ASP A 200 -10.86 17.86 12.68
CA ASP A 200 -10.51 17.23 13.96
C ASP A 200 -10.64 15.70 13.84
N PHE A 201 -9.52 15.00 14.02
CA PHE A 201 -9.46 13.54 13.95
C PHE A 201 -9.88 12.85 15.25
N ASP A 202 -9.99 13.60 16.35
CA ASP A 202 -10.49 13.11 17.64
C ASP A 202 -12.02 13.09 17.71
N ASP A 203 -12.72 13.65 16.69
CA ASP A 203 -14.16 13.54 16.56
C ASP A 203 -14.62 12.08 16.68
N LYS A 204 -15.69 11.85 17.45
CA LYS A 204 -16.29 10.52 17.58
C LYS A 204 -16.86 10.02 16.25
N PHE A 205 -16.59 8.76 15.93
CA PHE A 205 -17.19 8.12 14.78
C PHE A 205 -18.56 7.53 15.17
N ILE A 206 -19.62 8.16 14.67
CA ILE A 206 -21.01 7.79 14.95
C ILE A 206 -21.58 6.98 13.79
N LEU A 207 -22.05 5.77 14.05
CA LEU A 207 -22.71 4.90 13.09
C LEU A 207 -24.15 4.64 13.53
N ASP A 208 -25.11 4.96 12.66
CA ASP A 208 -26.55 4.80 12.91
C ASP A 208 -27.00 5.43 14.25
N GLY A 209 -26.45 6.61 14.56
CA GLY A 209 -26.74 7.35 15.78
C GLY A 209 -26.08 6.82 17.06
N LYS A 210 -25.25 5.78 16.94
CA LYS A 210 -24.53 5.17 18.06
C LYS A 210 -23.05 5.49 18.00
N ASP A 211 -22.48 5.83 19.16
CA ASP A 211 -21.03 5.97 19.32
C ASP A 211 -20.36 4.59 19.16
N THR A 212 -19.43 4.48 18.23
CA THR A 212 -18.69 3.24 17.97
C THR A 212 -17.55 3.00 18.96
N GLY A 213 -17.27 3.94 19.84
CA GLY A 213 -16.11 3.93 20.73
C GLY A 213 -14.79 4.23 20.03
N ARG A 214 -14.84 4.62 18.75
CA ARG A 214 -13.65 5.00 17.95
C ARG A 214 -13.75 6.45 17.51
N THR A 215 -12.60 7.08 17.31
CA THR A 215 -12.54 8.38 16.64
C THR A 215 -12.55 8.21 15.11
N ILE A 216 -12.89 9.27 14.39
CA ILE A 216 -12.81 9.28 12.93
C ILE A 216 -11.35 9.06 12.45
N GLY A 217 -10.38 9.60 13.18
CA GLY A 217 -8.95 9.39 12.88
C GLY A 217 -8.56 7.92 12.98
N GLU A 218 -8.99 7.20 14.00
CA GLU A 218 -8.75 5.76 14.15
C GLU A 218 -9.40 4.94 13.02
N VAL A 219 -10.57 5.35 12.56
CA VAL A 219 -11.25 4.68 11.43
C VAL A 219 -10.49 4.96 10.12
N LEU A 220 -10.04 6.19 9.92
CA LEU A 220 -9.26 6.60 8.74
C LEU A 220 -7.88 5.94 8.69
N LEU A 221 -7.28 5.63 9.84
CA LEU A 221 -6.00 4.92 9.93
C LEU A 221 -6.13 3.40 9.77
N THR A 222 -7.33 2.85 9.57
CA THR A 222 -7.47 1.43 9.20
C THR A 222 -6.58 1.14 8.00
N PRO A 223 -5.69 0.13 8.07
CA PRO A 223 -4.73 -0.16 7.00
C PRO A 223 -5.41 -0.58 5.69
N THR A 224 -4.74 -0.31 4.61
CA THR A 224 -5.04 -0.87 3.29
C THR A 224 -5.01 -2.39 3.36
N ARG A 225 -6.05 -3.04 2.84
CA ARG A 225 -6.11 -4.50 2.79
C ARG A 225 -5.07 -5.06 1.84
N ILE A 226 -4.34 -6.07 2.27
CA ILE A 226 -3.45 -6.86 1.44
C ILE A 226 -4.24 -8.06 0.89
N TYR A 227 -4.34 -8.14 -0.43
CA TYR A 227 -5.14 -9.19 -1.11
C TYR A 227 -4.30 -10.36 -1.59
N VAL A 228 -2.97 -10.35 -1.36
CA VAL A 228 -2.03 -11.28 -1.99
C VAL A 228 -2.37 -12.73 -1.67
N LYS A 229 -2.44 -13.12 -0.39
CA LYS A 229 -2.68 -14.53 -0.02
C LYS A 229 -4.02 -15.06 -0.56
N PRO A 230 -5.18 -14.42 -0.30
CA PRO A 230 -6.46 -14.96 -0.78
C PRO A 230 -6.54 -15.03 -2.31
N VAL A 231 -5.99 -14.06 -3.03
CA VAL A 231 -5.99 -14.08 -4.50
C VAL A 231 -5.05 -15.14 -5.04
N MET A 232 -3.86 -15.31 -4.46
CA MET A 232 -2.93 -16.38 -4.88
C MET A 232 -3.51 -17.78 -4.64
N GLU A 233 -4.32 -17.97 -3.58
CA GLU A 233 -5.06 -19.23 -3.37
C GLU A 233 -6.11 -19.48 -4.47
N VAL A 234 -6.82 -18.44 -4.90
CA VAL A 234 -7.74 -18.53 -6.04
C VAL A 234 -6.98 -18.85 -7.33
N LEU A 235 -5.87 -18.16 -7.59
CA LEU A 235 -5.05 -18.39 -8.77
C LEU A 235 -4.41 -19.79 -8.79
N ALA A 236 -4.07 -20.35 -7.65
CA ALA A 236 -3.55 -21.72 -7.59
C ALA A 236 -4.57 -22.76 -8.11
N LYS A 237 -5.87 -22.48 -8.00
CA LYS A 237 -6.95 -23.39 -8.43
C LYS A 237 -7.57 -22.99 -9.76
N TYR A 238 -7.72 -21.69 -10.01
CA TYR A 238 -8.60 -21.15 -11.06
C TYR A 238 -7.90 -20.16 -11.99
N ARG A 239 -6.56 -20.19 -12.08
CA ARG A 239 -5.81 -19.20 -12.89
C ARG A 239 -6.33 -19.01 -14.31
N LYS A 240 -6.77 -20.10 -14.98
CA LYS A 240 -7.29 -20.04 -16.34
C LYS A 240 -8.65 -19.35 -16.47
N ALA A 241 -9.38 -19.21 -15.37
CA ALA A 241 -10.66 -18.52 -15.31
C ALA A 241 -10.50 -17.03 -14.94
N VAL A 242 -9.30 -16.60 -14.57
CA VAL A 242 -9.00 -15.20 -14.24
C VAL A 242 -8.35 -14.56 -15.46
N HIS A 243 -9.09 -13.75 -16.18
CA HIS A 243 -8.67 -13.13 -17.43
C HIS A 243 -7.96 -11.79 -17.20
N GLY A 244 -8.29 -11.07 -16.11
CA GLY A 244 -7.68 -9.80 -15.74
C GLY A 244 -7.83 -9.52 -14.27
N MET A 245 -6.99 -8.66 -13.74
CA MET A 245 -7.07 -8.12 -12.38
C MET A 245 -6.70 -6.64 -12.40
N VAL A 246 -7.34 -5.86 -11.55
CA VAL A 246 -7.06 -4.43 -11.43
C VAL A 246 -7.14 -3.97 -9.98
N HIS A 247 -6.14 -3.24 -9.56
CA HIS A 247 -6.14 -2.52 -8.28
C HIS A 247 -6.79 -1.15 -8.50
N ILE A 248 -7.91 -0.90 -7.81
CA ILE A 248 -8.62 0.37 -7.92
C ILE A 248 -7.97 1.35 -6.94
N THR A 249 -7.29 2.35 -7.48
CA THR A 249 -6.61 3.43 -6.77
C THR A 249 -7.14 4.79 -7.24
N GLY A 250 -6.34 5.84 -7.21
CA GLY A 250 -6.70 7.16 -7.74
C GLY A 250 -7.23 7.07 -9.18
N GLY A 251 -8.30 7.79 -9.48
CA GLY A 251 -9.05 7.68 -10.73
C GLY A 251 -10.23 6.70 -10.69
N GLY A 252 -10.30 5.86 -9.63
CA GLY A 252 -11.45 4.97 -9.36
C GLY A 252 -11.71 3.95 -10.45
N PHE A 253 -12.97 3.54 -10.58
CA PHE A 253 -13.39 2.56 -11.60
C PHE A 253 -13.15 3.03 -13.03
N TYR A 254 -13.39 4.29 -13.29
CA TYR A 254 -13.39 4.85 -14.66
C TYR A 254 -12.01 4.83 -15.30
N GLU A 255 -10.95 5.04 -14.53
CA GLU A 255 -9.60 5.08 -15.06
C GLU A 255 -8.88 3.73 -14.92
N ASN A 256 -9.11 3.00 -13.82
CA ASN A 256 -8.34 1.80 -13.54
C ASN A 256 -8.86 0.56 -14.27
N ILE A 257 -10.19 0.32 -14.33
CA ILE A 257 -10.72 -0.88 -14.96
C ILE A 257 -10.35 -0.96 -16.47
N PRO A 258 -10.46 0.12 -17.26
CA PRO A 258 -10.08 0.05 -18.68
C PRO A 258 -8.60 -0.26 -18.93
N ARG A 259 -7.71 -0.06 -17.93
CA ARG A 259 -6.27 -0.35 -18.08
C ARG A 259 -5.97 -1.83 -18.29
N MET A 260 -6.86 -2.73 -17.86
CA MET A 260 -6.70 -4.17 -18.06
C MET A 260 -7.30 -4.69 -19.37
N TYR A 261 -8.07 -3.87 -20.10
CA TYR A 261 -8.72 -4.33 -21.33
C TYR A 261 -7.73 -4.57 -22.46
N PRO A 262 -7.96 -5.59 -23.31
CA PRO A 262 -7.21 -5.74 -24.54
C PRO A 262 -7.44 -4.50 -25.42
N LYS A 263 -6.36 -3.97 -25.98
CA LYS A 263 -6.45 -2.82 -26.89
C LYS A 263 -7.18 -3.26 -28.17
N SER A 264 -8.19 -2.49 -28.59
CA SER A 264 -8.90 -2.68 -29.85
C SER A 264 -8.71 -1.46 -30.74
N GLU A 265 -8.28 -1.66 -31.97
CA GLU A 265 -8.20 -0.60 -32.99
C GLU A 265 -9.58 -0.17 -33.49
N ASN A 266 -10.61 -1.01 -33.28
CA ASN A 266 -11.98 -0.72 -33.66
C ASN A 266 -12.78 -0.21 -32.49
N PRO A 267 -13.19 1.09 -32.46
CA PRO A 267 -13.97 1.67 -31.34
C PRO A 267 -15.29 0.95 -31.08
N LYS A 268 -15.90 0.33 -32.09
CA LYS A 268 -17.17 -0.42 -31.96
C LYS A 268 -16.99 -1.79 -31.28
N LYS A 269 -15.76 -2.25 -31.10
CA LYS A 269 -15.41 -3.49 -30.39
C LYS A 269 -14.75 -3.24 -29.05
N GLN A 270 -14.81 -2.03 -28.53
CA GLN A 270 -14.27 -1.70 -27.22
C GLN A 270 -15.13 -2.34 -26.13
N LEU A 271 -14.47 -3.01 -25.18
CA LEU A 271 -15.13 -3.56 -24.00
C LEU A 271 -15.54 -2.44 -23.05
N VAL A 272 -16.67 -2.65 -22.36
CA VAL A 272 -17.16 -1.76 -21.30
C VAL A 272 -17.55 -2.61 -20.09
N SER A 273 -17.29 -2.08 -18.90
CA SER A 273 -17.77 -2.68 -17.65
C SER A 273 -19.12 -2.09 -17.27
N VAL A 274 -20.02 -2.97 -16.84
CA VAL A 274 -21.31 -2.58 -16.26
C VAL A 274 -21.29 -2.92 -14.78
N ILE A 275 -21.22 -1.89 -13.92
CA ILE A 275 -21.13 -2.04 -12.47
C ILE A 275 -22.38 -1.42 -11.83
N LYS A 276 -23.09 -2.23 -11.02
CA LYS A 276 -24.25 -1.74 -10.24
C LYS A 276 -23.78 -1.16 -8.91
N ARG A 277 -24.11 0.09 -8.62
CA ARG A 277 -23.64 0.82 -7.42
C ARG A 277 -24.00 0.17 -6.09
N ASP A 278 -25.08 -0.56 -6.03
CA ASP A 278 -25.63 -1.23 -4.84
C ASP A 278 -25.24 -2.72 -4.73
N SER A 279 -24.34 -3.19 -5.59
CA SER A 279 -23.95 -4.61 -5.65
C SER A 279 -22.85 -5.01 -4.65
N TRP A 280 -22.32 -4.08 -3.85
CA TRP A 280 -21.28 -4.37 -2.84
C TRP A 280 -21.50 -3.57 -1.57
N TYR A 281 -20.89 -4.05 -0.46
CA TYR A 281 -20.89 -3.34 0.81
C TYR A 281 -19.96 -2.11 0.74
N ILE A 282 -20.52 -0.96 1.08
CA ILE A 282 -19.77 0.31 1.17
C ILE A 282 -19.42 0.55 2.65
N PRO A 283 -18.15 0.62 3.02
CA PRO A 283 -17.75 0.93 4.39
C PRO A 283 -18.35 2.25 4.90
N PRO A 284 -18.88 2.29 6.14
CA PRO A 284 -19.62 3.45 6.67
C PRO A 284 -18.84 4.77 6.70
N VAL A 285 -17.51 4.71 6.72
CA VAL A 285 -16.64 5.89 6.67
C VAL A 285 -16.91 6.76 5.43
N PHE A 286 -17.27 6.16 4.29
CA PHE A 286 -17.62 6.93 3.09
C PHE A 286 -18.91 7.73 3.27
N GLY A 287 -19.91 7.16 3.94
CA GLY A 287 -21.12 7.88 4.31
C GLY A 287 -20.84 9.07 5.23
N GLU A 288 -19.92 8.92 6.16
CA GLU A 288 -19.48 10.00 7.04
C GLU A 288 -18.75 11.11 6.27
N LEU A 289 -17.87 10.76 5.33
CA LEU A 289 -17.18 11.74 4.48
C LEU A 289 -18.17 12.50 3.57
N ILE A 290 -19.22 11.83 3.07
CA ILE A 290 -20.29 12.47 2.30
C ILE A 290 -21.08 13.46 3.18
N LYS A 291 -21.44 13.09 4.40
CA LYS A 291 -22.11 13.99 5.37
C LYS A 291 -21.26 15.22 5.66
N ARG A 292 -19.93 15.08 5.66
CA ARG A 292 -18.98 16.19 5.85
C ARG A 292 -18.71 17.00 4.58
N GLY A 293 -19.37 16.70 3.46
CA GLY A 293 -19.35 17.49 2.23
C GLY A 293 -18.56 16.89 1.07
N ALA A 294 -18.20 15.61 1.14
CA ALA A 294 -17.65 14.93 -0.05
C ALA A 294 -18.72 14.85 -1.14
N ASP A 295 -18.34 15.18 -2.38
CA ASP A 295 -19.20 15.03 -3.55
C ASP A 295 -19.41 13.54 -3.84
N VAL A 296 -20.67 13.08 -3.78
CA VAL A 296 -21.07 11.67 -3.95
C VAL A 296 -20.55 11.09 -5.27
N GLU A 297 -20.64 11.84 -6.38
CA GLU A 297 -20.18 11.37 -7.69
C GLU A 297 -18.66 11.24 -7.73
N LYS A 298 -17.94 12.16 -7.09
CA LYS A 298 -16.48 12.17 -7.04
C LYS A 298 -15.89 11.16 -6.06
N VAL A 299 -16.64 10.71 -5.05
CA VAL A 299 -16.22 9.65 -4.14
C VAL A 299 -15.81 8.40 -4.90
N TYR A 300 -16.55 8.01 -5.94
CA TYR A 300 -16.24 6.84 -6.79
C TYR A 300 -14.96 7.00 -7.62
N ASN A 301 -14.46 8.22 -7.80
CA ASN A 301 -13.20 8.49 -8.51
C ASN A 301 -12.02 8.68 -7.56
N THR A 302 -12.29 8.93 -6.27
CA THR A 302 -11.25 9.38 -5.33
C THR A 302 -10.90 8.33 -4.28
N PHE A 303 -11.90 7.62 -3.73
CA PHE A 303 -11.73 6.83 -2.50
C PHE A 303 -11.83 5.31 -2.70
N LEU A 304 -12.17 4.84 -3.89
CA LEU A 304 -12.35 3.40 -4.07
C LEU A 304 -11.00 2.72 -4.22
N SER A 305 -10.68 1.91 -3.24
CA SER A 305 -9.59 0.95 -3.31
C SER A 305 -10.21 -0.44 -3.21
N LEU A 306 -10.35 -1.10 -4.34
CA LEU A 306 -10.90 -2.45 -4.49
C LEU A 306 -9.99 -3.21 -5.45
N ILE A 307 -9.85 -4.51 -5.29
CA ILE A 307 -9.33 -5.35 -6.37
C ILE A 307 -10.53 -5.97 -7.11
N HIS A 308 -10.54 -5.83 -8.43
CA HIS A 308 -11.46 -6.56 -9.32
C HIS A 308 -10.69 -7.67 -10.04
N ILE A 309 -11.28 -8.85 -10.05
CA ILE A 309 -10.77 -10.03 -10.73
C ILE A 309 -11.71 -10.38 -11.88
#